data_4f738352ca51f42c6ad953d43d25fa9b
#
_entry.id   4f738352ca51f42c6ad953d43d25fa9b
#
_cell.length_a   1.000
_cell.length_b   1.000
_cell.length_c   1.000
_cell.angle_alpha   90.00
_cell.angle_beta   90.00
_cell.angle_gamma   90.00
#
_symmetry.space_group_name_H-M   'P 1'
#
loop_
_entity.id
_entity.type
_entity.pdbx_description
1 polymer ?
#
loop_
_entity_poly.entity_id
_entity_poly.type
_entity_poly.pdbx_seq_one_letter_code
_entity_poly.pdbx_strand_id
1 'polypeptide(L)'
;MELSVQTLETPALTKAHLAELLFDQIGLNKRESKDMVDAFFDLISDSLVDGQDVKISSFGNFQIRTKAQRPGRNPRTGQEVPIKARRVVTFHASLKLKEQIQRP
;
A
#
# COMPACT_ATOMS: atom_id res chain seq x y z
N MET A 1 16.25 15.88 4.28
CA MET A 1 15.02 16.34 3.60
C MET A 1 13.81 15.91 4.41
N GLU A 2 12.95 16.84 4.70
CA GLU A 2 11.76 16.59 5.49
C GLU A 2 10.53 16.74 4.61
N LEU A 3 9.74 15.67 4.51
CA LEU A 3 8.48 15.69 3.78
C LEU A 3 7.34 15.90 4.76
N SER A 4 6.63 17.01 4.63
CA SER A 4 5.57 17.35 5.56
C SER A 4 4.20 17.01 4.98
N VAL A 5 3.50 16.09 5.62
CA VAL A 5 2.11 15.77 5.27
C VAL A 5 1.11 16.78 5.86
N GLN A 6 1.57 17.63 6.76
CA GLN A 6 0.72 18.64 7.39
C GLN A 6 0.25 19.72 6.42
N THR A 7 0.96 19.88 5.28
CA THR A 7 0.59 20.84 4.25
C THR A 7 -0.43 20.30 3.26
N LEU A 8 -0.80 19.01 3.37
CA LEU A 8 -1.78 18.40 2.49
C LEU A 8 -3.20 18.81 2.89
N GLU A 9 -3.98 19.23 1.91
CA GLU A 9 -5.37 19.62 2.14
C GLU A 9 -6.28 18.41 2.34
N THR A 10 -5.93 17.27 1.78
CA THR A 10 -6.70 16.03 1.91
C THR A 10 -6.20 15.21 3.10
N PRO A 11 -7.08 14.41 3.74
CA PRO A 11 -6.66 13.58 4.88
C PRO A 11 -5.77 12.39 4.48
N ALA A 12 -5.68 12.07 3.19
CA ALA A 12 -4.91 10.93 2.73
C ALA A 12 -3.75 11.37 1.84
N LEU A 13 -2.59 10.72 2.02
CA LEU A 13 -1.45 10.90 1.14
C LEU A 13 -1.71 10.13 -0.16
N THR A 14 -1.64 10.81 -1.31
CA THR A 14 -1.89 10.22 -2.62
C THR A 14 -0.62 10.20 -3.46
N LYS A 15 -0.65 9.44 -4.57
CA LYS A 15 0.47 9.45 -5.51
C LYS A 15 0.70 10.85 -6.10
N ALA A 16 -0.35 11.60 -6.33
CA ALA A 16 -0.25 12.97 -6.83
C ALA A 16 0.51 13.86 -5.85
N HIS A 17 0.22 13.72 -4.56
CA HIS A 17 0.95 14.46 -3.52
C HIS A 17 2.42 14.05 -3.44
N LEU A 18 2.71 12.74 -3.60
CA LEU A 18 4.09 12.27 -3.61
C LEU A 18 4.86 12.86 -4.79
N ALA A 19 4.25 12.90 -5.97
CA ALA A 19 4.88 13.50 -7.16
C ALA A 19 5.13 15.00 -6.96
N GLU A 20 4.18 15.71 -6.35
CA GLU A 20 4.32 17.12 -6.05
C GLU A 20 5.47 17.39 -5.07
N LEU A 21 5.60 16.56 -4.04
CA LEU A 21 6.70 16.65 -3.07
C LEU A 21 8.05 16.39 -3.73
N LEU A 22 8.15 15.43 -4.64
CA LEU A 22 9.37 15.19 -5.40
C LEU A 22 9.74 16.40 -6.27
N PHE A 23 8.75 16.99 -6.91
CA PHE A 23 8.96 18.20 -7.70
C PHE A 23 9.50 19.33 -6.83
N ASP A 24 8.87 19.57 -5.68
CA ASP A 24 9.25 20.67 -4.79
C ASP A 24 10.58 20.44 -4.06
N GLN A 25 10.84 19.21 -3.62
CA GLN A 25 11.94 18.90 -2.70
C GLN A 25 13.21 18.43 -3.40
N ILE A 26 13.07 17.74 -4.53
CA ILE A 26 14.22 17.09 -5.21
C ILE A 26 14.59 17.83 -6.48
N GLY A 27 13.70 18.66 -7.01
CA GLY A 27 13.99 19.44 -8.20
C GLY A 27 13.78 18.70 -9.51
N LEU A 28 13.09 17.58 -9.48
CA LEU A 28 12.65 16.90 -10.70
C LEU A 28 11.53 17.72 -11.35
N ASN A 29 11.41 17.66 -12.68
CA ASN A 29 10.26 18.30 -13.29
C ASN A 29 8.97 17.50 -12.99
N LYS A 30 7.81 18.09 -13.30
CA LYS A 30 6.51 17.49 -12.94
C LYS A 30 6.32 16.12 -13.57
N ARG A 31 6.69 15.97 -14.83
CA ARG A 31 6.53 14.70 -15.55
C ARG A 31 7.44 13.62 -14.97
N GLU A 32 8.71 13.96 -14.73
CA GLU A 32 9.66 13.03 -14.13
C GLU A 32 9.21 12.60 -12.74
N SER A 33 8.68 13.53 -11.95
CA SER A 33 8.19 13.24 -10.60
C SER A 33 7.02 12.24 -10.64
N LYS A 34 6.07 12.48 -11.53
CA LYS A 34 4.92 11.58 -11.71
C LYS A 34 5.36 10.20 -12.19
N ASP A 35 6.24 10.16 -13.20
CA ASP A 35 6.71 8.91 -13.77
C ASP A 35 7.49 8.09 -12.73
N MET A 36 8.28 8.75 -11.89
CA MET A 36 9.03 8.07 -10.83
C MET A 36 8.10 7.45 -9.78
N VAL A 37 7.09 8.17 -9.36
CA VAL A 37 6.11 7.66 -8.39
C VAL A 37 5.35 6.48 -9.00
N ASP A 38 4.89 6.60 -10.23
CA ASP A 38 4.18 5.53 -10.91
C ASP A 38 5.07 4.28 -11.06
N ALA A 39 6.32 4.46 -11.47
CA ALA A 39 7.26 3.35 -11.62
C ALA A 39 7.52 2.63 -10.30
N PHE A 40 7.64 3.37 -9.21
CA PHE A 40 7.86 2.80 -7.88
C PHE A 40 6.68 1.90 -7.47
N PHE A 41 5.46 2.39 -7.61
CA PHE A 41 4.28 1.61 -7.23
C PHE A 41 4.02 0.46 -8.20
N ASP A 42 4.35 0.62 -9.49
CA ASP A 42 4.25 -0.47 -10.45
C ASP A 42 5.20 -1.62 -10.11
N LEU A 43 6.41 -1.32 -9.64
CA LEU A 43 7.35 -2.35 -9.18
C LEU A 43 6.76 -3.15 -8.03
N ILE A 44 6.15 -2.49 -7.06
CA ILE A 44 5.49 -3.16 -5.94
C ILE A 44 4.35 -4.05 -6.46
N SER A 45 3.50 -3.49 -7.31
CA SER A 45 2.35 -4.19 -7.86
C SER A 45 2.75 -5.41 -8.67
N ASP A 46 3.75 -5.27 -9.55
CA ASP A 46 4.23 -6.34 -10.41
C ASP A 46 4.80 -7.50 -9.59
N SER A 47 5.56 -7.19 -8.55
CA SER A 47 6.10 -8.22 -7.66
C SER A 47 4.99 -9.00 -6.97
N LEU A 48 3.97 -8.31 -6.49
CA LEU A 48 2.85 -8.94 -5.81
C LEU A 48 2.00 -9.77 -6.77
N VAL A 49 1.79 -9.28 -7.98
CA VAL A 49 1.06 -10.03 -9.02
C VAL A 49 1.79 -11.34 -9.35
N ASP A 50 3.12 -11.31 -9.37
CA ASP A 50 3.95 -12.51 -9.59
C ASP A 50 4.01 -13.43 -8.38
N GLY A 51 3.35 -13.08 -7.29
CA GLY A 51 3.32 -13.90 -6.08
C GLY A 51 4.51 -13.71 -5.16
N GLN A 52 5.27 -12.65 -5.35
CA GLN A 52 6.43 -12.34 -4.51
C GLN A 52 6.10 -11.32 -3.46
N ASP A 53 6.52 -11.55 -2.23
CA ASP A 53 6.37 -10.59 -1.16
C ASP A 53 7.28 -9.39 -1.40
N VAL A 54 6.85 -8.22 -0.94
CA VAL A 54 7.64 -6.99 -1.02
C VAL A 54 7.99 -6.55 0.39
N LYS A 55 9.29 -6.44 0.66
CA LYS A 55 9.81 -6.05 1.96
C LYS A 55 10.50 -4.71 1.87
N ILE A 56 9.98 -3.73 2.59
CA ILE A 56 10.56 -2.39 2.68
C ILE A 56 11.08 -2.20 4.10
N SER A 57 12.41 -2.20 4.25
CA SER A 57 13.06 -2.11 5.58
C SER A 57 12.59 -0.86 6.33
N SER A 58 12.33 -1.02 7.60
CA SER A 58 11.89 0.03 8.52
C SER A 58 10.48 0.58 8.23
N PHE A 59 9.82 0.08 7.19
CA PHE A 59 8.45 0.47 6.87
C PHE A 59 7.48 -0.69 7.07
N GLY A 60 7.63 -1.77 6.31
CA GLY A 60 6.75 -2.93 6.44
C GLY A 60 6.87 -3.90 5.29
N ASN A 61 6.06 -4.94 5.35
CA ASN A 61 6.04 -6.01 4.38
C ASN A 61 4.67 -6.14 3.76
N PHE A 62 4.63 -6.26 2.43
CA PHE A 62 3.42 -6.66 1.72
C PHE A 62 3.54 -8.15 1.43
N GLN A 63 2.61 -8.94 1.91
CA GLN A 63 2.61 -10.39 1.75
C GLN A 63 1.42 -10.85 0.94
N ILE A 64 1.68 -11.74 -0.03
CA ILE A 64 0.62 -12.42 -0.76
C ILE A 64 0.24 -13.68 -0.01
N ARG A 65 -1.04 -13.86 0.23
CA ARG A 65 -1.59 -15.06 0.88
C ARG A 65 -2.70 -15.63 0.02
N THR A 66 -2.73 -16.96 -0.08
CA THR A 66 -3.83 -17.67 -0.72
C THR A 66 -4.81 -18.09 0.36
N LYS A 67 -6.04 -17.61 0.28
CA LYS A 67 -7.11 -18.05 1.17
C LYS A 67 -7.86 -19.19 0.50
N ALA A 68 -7.94 -20.33 1.19
CA ALA A 68 -8.65 -21.49 0.70
C ALA A 68 -10.16 -21.23 0.61
N GLN A 69 -10.84 -22.00 -0.23
CA GLN A 69 -12.28 -21.98 -0.29
C GLN A 69 -12.84 -22.32 1.09
N ARG A 70 -13.85 -21.58 1.51
CA ARG A 70 -14.48 -21.77 2.81
C ARG A 70 -15.97 -21.51 2.70
N PRO A 71 -16.78 -22.09 3.64
CA PRO A 71 -18.19 -21.77 3.67
C PRO A 71 -18.40 -20.34 4.15
N GLY A 72 -19.30 -19.65 3.48
CA GLY A 72 -19.78 -18.34 3.88
C GLY A 72 -21.27 -18.36 4.03
N ARG A 73 -21.85 -17.27 4.48
CA ARG A 73 -23.29 -17.19 4.71
C ARG A 73 -23.84 -15.88 4.16
N ASN A 74 -24.95 -15.97 3.44
CA ASN A 74 -25.64 -14.78 2.97
C ASN A 74 -26.34 -14.09 4.15
N PRO A 75 -26.00 -12.85 4.50
CA PRO A 75 -26.59 -12.19 5.66
C PRO A 75 -28.07 -11.89 5.50
N ARG A 76 -28.59 -11.87 4.27
CA ARG A 76 -30.05 -11.66 4.03
C ARG A 76 -30.89 -12.90 4.26
N THR A 77 -30.42 -14.02 3.75
CA THR A 77 -31.23 -15.26 3.74
C THR A 77 -30.74 -16.29 4.73
N GLY A 78 -29.53 -16.11 5.30
CA GLY A 78 -28.89 -17.10 6.14
C GLY A 78 -28.40 -18.34 5.40
N GLN A 79 -28.53 -18.35 4.07
CA GLN A 79 -28.12 -19.48 3.24
C GLN A 79 -26.60 -19.55 3.15
N GLU A 80 -26.05 -20.76 3.23
CA GLU A 80 -24.63 -21.00 3.05
C GLU A 80 -24.25 -20.81 1.58
N VAL A 81 -23.23 -19.95 1.35
CA VAL A 81 -22.66 -19.71 0.03
C VAL A 81 -21.16 -19.94 0.13
N PRO A 82 -20.57 -20.86 -0.66
CA PRO A 82 -19.14 -21.09 -0.61
C PRO A 82 -18.38 -19.84 -1.08
N ILE A 83 -17.36 -19.46 -0.31
CA ILE A 83 -16.43 -18.40 -0.68
C ILE A 83 -15.28 -19.05 -1.43
N LYS A 84 -15.06 -18.63 -2.68
CA LYS A 84 -14.01 -19.19 -3.55
C LYS A 84 -12.62 -18.92 -2.98
N ALA A 85 -11.70 -19.82 -3.27
CA ALA A 85 -10.28 -19.59 -3.01
C ALA A 85 -9.82 -18.32 -3.74
N ARG A 86 -8.98 -17.52 -3.09
CA ARG A 86 -8.49 -16.27 -3.67
C ARG A 86 -7.14 -15.89 -3.12
N ARG A 87 -6.42 -15.08 -3.87
CA ARG A 87 -5.19 -14.46 -3.40
C ARG A 87 -5.52 -13.09 -2.82
N VAL A 88 -4.90 -12.77 -1.72
CA VAL A 88 -5.05 -11.46 -1.07
C VAL A 88 -3.67 -10.93 -0.68
N VAL A 89 -3.55 -9.62 -0.61
CA VAL A 89 -2.36 -8.97 -0.09
C VAL A 89 -2.64 -8.48 1.33
N THR A 90 -1.67 -8.70 2.22
CA THR A 90 -1.72 -8.16 3.58
C THR A 90 -0.48 -7.31 3.81
N PHE A 91 -0.64 -6.23 4.55
CA PHE A 91 0.46 -5.36 4.94
C PHE A 91 0.76 -5.53 6.42
N HIS A 92 2.03 -5.76 6.74
CA HIS A 92 2.52 -5.83 8.11
C HIS A 92 3.50 -4.70 8.36
N ALA A 93 3.14 -3.78 9.22
CA ALA A 93 4.01 -2.66 9.57
C ALA A 93 5.26 -3.17 10.28
N SER A 94 6.41 -2.52 10.04
CA SER A 94 7.65 -2.82 10.75
C SER A 94 7.52 -2.43 12.22
N LEU A 95 8.39 -3.01 13.06
CA LEU A 95 8.44 -2.63 14.48
C LEU A 95 8.65 -1.13 14.63
N LYS A 96 9.56 -0.57 13.86
CA LYS A 96 9.86 0.86 13.90
C LYS A 96 8.64 1.70 13.56
N LEU A 97 7.88 1.32 12.52
CA LEU A 97 6.68 2.04 12.14
C LEU A 97 5.61 1.93 13.22
N LYS A 98 5.43 0.74 13.80
CA LYS A 98 4.47 0.54 14.89
C LYS A 98 4.80 1.43 16.09
N GLU A 99 6.07 1.53 16.46
CA GLU A 99 6.50 2.38 17.55
C GLU A 99 6.23 3.85 17.27
N GLN A 100 6.46 4.31 16.04
CA GLN A 100 6.21 5.68 15.66
C GLN A 100 4.72 6.02 15.70
N ILE A 101 3.88 5.10 15.27
CA ILE A 101 2.42 5.28 15.31
C ILE A 101 1.90 5.36 16.74
N GLN A 102 2.50 4.61 17.67
CA GLN A 102 2.10 4.57 19.08
C GLN A 102 2.48 5.84 19.85
N ARG A 103 3.37 6.66 19.33
CA ARG A 103 3.78 7.89 20.02
C ARG A 103 2.65 8.90 20.04
N PRO A 104 2.40 9.56 21.18
CA PRO A 104 1.42 10.63 21.28
C PRO A 104 1.82 11.88 20.49
#